data_04b8dc0b68ec6e83a868af7dc5416bc4
#
_entry.id   04b8dc0b68ec6e83a868af7dc5416bc4
#
_cell.length_a   1.000
_cell.length_b   1.000
_cell.length_c   1.000
_cell.angle_alpha   90.00
_cell.angle_beta   90.00
_cell.angle_gamma   90.00
#
_symmetry.space_group_name_H-M   'P 1'
#
loop_
_entity.id
_entity.type
_entity.pdbx_description
1 polymer ?
#
loop_
_entity_poly.entity_id
_entity_poly.type
_entity_poly.pdbx_seq_one_letter_code
_entity_poly.pdbx_strand_id
1 'polypeptide(L)'
;GKLFFLQNNFAVYRDYALVGTKGFTFEGPFLINRYTGEVLSWDQEAEKHAQKLVRREAIRLEDSFRKAREAGYRKFLVFLHYPPTNILEEDSVFTRMAEEYGAEQVIYAHCHGEGQFQDSILGLHNGIRYRLVSGDYLDFRPEKILD
;
A
#
# COMPACT_ATOMS: atom_id res chain seq x y z
N GLY A 1 -0.69 21.16 -15.43
CA GLY A 1 0.35 21.09 -14.40
C GLY A 1 1.21 19.86 -14.59
N LYS A 2 2.44 19.90 -14.07
CA LYS A 2 3.40 18.78 -14.18
C LYS A 2 3.35 17.82 -12.99
N LEU A 3 2.52 18.11 -11.99
CA LEU A 3 2.40 17.33 -10.75
C LEU A 3 0.94 16.93 -10.57
N PHE A 4 0.73 15.66 -10.24
CA PHE A 4 -0.59 15.09 -9.99
C PHE A 4 -0.55 14.26 -8.68
N PHE A 5 -1.44 14.55 -7.76
CA PHE A 5 -1.55 13.84 -6.50
C PHE A 5 -2.62 12.75 -6.58
N LEU A 6 -2.24 11.51 -6.30
CA LEU A 6 -3.18 10.39 -6.24
C LEU A 6 -3.86 10.35 -4.87
N GLN A 7 -5.07 10.91 -4.80
CA GLN A 7 -5.90 10.88 -3.59
C GLN A 7 -7.35 11.21 -3.93
N ASN A 8 -8.27 10.28 -3.71
CA ASN A 8 -9.69 10.36 -4.14
C ASN A 8 -9.86 10.60 -5.65
N ASN A 9 -8.89 10.22 -6.44
CA ASN A 9 -8.84 10.37 -7.90
C ASN A 9 -7.98 9.27 -8.49
N PHE A 10 -7.85 9.26 -9.81
CA PHE A 10 -6.94 8.38 -10.52
C PHE A 10 -6.23 9.14 -11.64
N ALA A 11 -5.05 8.65 -12.02
CA ALA A 11 -4.37 9.04 -13.23
C ALA A 11 -4.44 7.91 -14.27
N VAL A 12 -4.10 8.20 -15.50
CA VAL A 12 -4.14 7.21 -16.58
C VAL A 12 -2.77 7.07 -17.22
N TYR A 13 -2.35 5.84 -17.41
CA TYR A 13 -1.20 5.51 -18.24
C TYR A 13 -1.55 4.33 -19.16
N ARG A 14 -1.58 4.57 -20.46
CA ARG A 14 -2.08 3.61 -21.47
C ARG A 14 -3.51 3.16 -21.11
N ASP A 15 -3.73 1.86 -20.91
CA ASP A 15 -5.00 1.24 -20.50
C ASP A 15 -5.12 1.00 -18.99
N TYR A 16 -4.14 1.47 -18.22
CA TYR A 16 -4.12 1.37 -16.76
C TYR A 16 -4.69 2.61 -16.09
N ALA A 17 -5.48 2.39 -15.05
CA ALA A 17 -5.75 3.41 -14.05
C ALA A 17 -4.72 3.31 -12.92
N LEU A 18 -4.05 4.41 -12.64
CA LEU A 18 -3.16 4.57 -11.51
C LEU A 18 -4.00 5.11 -10.35
N VAL A 19 -4.21 4.30 -9.33
CA VAL A 19 -4.98 4.66 -8.13
C VAL A 19 -4.06 4.67 -6.92
N GLY A 20 -4.39 5.43 -5.90
CA GLY A 20 -3.51 5.47 -4.74
C GLY A 20 -4.00 6.36 -3.61
N THR A 21 -3.33 6.19 -2.51
CA THR A 21 -3.47 6.99 -1.30
C THR A 21 -2.15 6.95 -0.52
N LYS A 22 -2.03 7.78 0.50
CA LYS A 22 -0.91 7.68 1.43
C LYS A 22 -0.87 6.30 2.12
N GLY A 23 -2.03 5.70 2.37
CA GLY A 23 -2.13 4.54 3.23
C GLY A 23 -1.87 4.87 4.70
N PHE A 24 -1.70 3.87 5.52
CA PHE A 24 -1.23 4.00 6.88
C PHE A 24 -0.55 2.71 7.33
N THR A 25 0.50 2.83 8.12
CA THR A 25 1.24 1.67 8.63
C THR A 25 0.37 0.79 9.52
N PHE A 26 0.52 -0.52 9.38
CA PHE A 26 -0.11 -1.54 10.23
C PHE A 26 0.74 -1.95 11.43
N GLU A 27 1.92 -1.39 11.56
CA GLU A 27 2.70 -1.52 12.79
C GLU A 27 2.05 -0.76 13.94
N GLY A 28 0.89 -0.58 14.03
CA GLY A 28 0.01 0.00 15.02
C GLY A 28 0.63 0.57 16.28
N PRO A 29 -0.17 0.67 17.32
CA PRO A 29 0.25 1.18 18.63
C PRO A 29 0.97 0.14 19.48
N PHE A 30 1.47 -0.92 18.90
CA PHE A 30 2.15 -2.01 19.60
C PHE A 30 3.56 -2.20 19.06
N LEU A 31 4.47 -2.52 19.97
CA LEU A 31 5.78 -3.02 19.61
C LEU A 31 5.70 -4.53 19.40
N ILE A 32 6.16 -4.99 18.26
CA ILE A 32 6.25 -6.40 17.93
C ILE A 32 7.72 -6.85 17.98
N ASN A 33 7.97 -7.98 18.60
CA ASN A 33 9.23 -8.68 18.44
C ASN A 33 9.32 -9.22 17.01
N ARG A 34 10.24 -8.70 16.23
CA ARG A 34 10.40 -9.04 14.80
C ARG A 34 10.78 -10.51 14.55
N TYR A 35 11.35 -11.17 15.55
CA TYR A 35 11.79 -12.57 15.44
C TYR A 35 10.71 -13.57 15.85
N THR A 36 9.87 -13.21 16.82
CA THR A 36 8.86 -14.12 17.38
C THR A 36 7.43 -13.74 16.98
N GLY A 37 7.20 -12.51 16.50
CA GLY A 37 5.87 -11.97 16.23
C GLY A 37 5.07 -11.63 17.50
N GLU A 38 5.70 -11.70 18.68
CA GLU A 38 5.02 -11.39 19.94
C GLU A 38 4.79 -9.90 20.13
N VAL A 39 3.60 -9.53 20.57
CA VAL A 39 3.27 -8.16 20.96
C VAL A 39 3.93 -7.85 22.30
N LEU A 40 4.86 -6.90 22.32
CA LEU A 40 5.62 -6.51 23.51
C LEU A 40 4.94 -5.40 24.31
N SER A 41 4.18 -4.55 23.66
CA SER A 41 3.43 -3.47 24.31
C SER A 41 2.21 -3.08 23.49
N TRP A 42 1.20 -2.53 24.16
CA TRP A 42 -0.06 -2.10 23.55
C TRP A 42 -0.51 -0.75 24.10
N ASP A 43 -0.90 0.17 23.22
CA ASP A 43 -1.49 1.45 23.56
C ASP A 43 -2.86 1.59 22.90
N GLN A 44 -3.93 1.49 23.68
CA GLN A 44 -5.31 1.53 23.18
C GLN A 44 -5.71 2.87 22.53
N GLU A 45 -5.21 3.99 23.01
CA GLU A 45 -5.54 5.30 22.43
C GLU A 45 -4.84 5.47 21.08
N ALA A 46 -3.59 5.06 20.97
CA ALA A 46 -2.86 5.04 19.73
C ALA A 46 -3.50 4.07 18.72
N GLU A 47 -4.01 2.91 19.18
CA GLU A 47 -4.75 1.97 18.34
C GLU A 47 -6.01 2.60 17.74
N LYS A 48 -6.86 3.22 18.57
CA LYS A 48 -8.06 3.90 18.09
C LYS A 48 -7.75 5.00 17.08
N HIS A 49 -6.65 5.72 17.31
CA HIS A 49 -6.20 6.73 16.37
C HIS A 49 -5.74 6.11 15.04
N ALA A 50 -4.92 5.05 15.09
CA ALA A 50 -4.44 4.32 13.92
C ALA A 50 -5.61 3.75 13.11
N GLN A 51 -6.60 3.13 13.75
CA GLN A 51 -7.80 2.61 13.10
C GLN A 51 -8.59 3.69 12.34
N LYS A 52 -8.71 4.90 12.90
CA LYS A 52 -9.33 6.04 12.20
C LYS A 52 -8.55 6.44 10.95
N LEU A 53 -7.22 6.46 11.05
CA LEU A 53 -6.36 6.81 9.91
C LEU A 53 -6.44 5.74 8.82
N VAL A 54 -6.35 4.46 9.17
CA VAL A 54 -6.52 3.34 8.22
C VAL A 54 -7.87 3.44 7.51
N ARG A 55 -8.96 3.63 8.27
CA ARG A 55 -10.30 3.75 7.69
C ARG A 55 -10.43 4.93 6.72
N ARG A 56 -9.85 6.08 7.07
CA ARG A 56 -9.83 7.26 6.20
C ARG A 56 -9.08 7.00 4.89
N GLU A 57 -7.91 6.39 4.97
CA GLU A 57 -7.10 6.09 3.78
C GLU A 57 -7.75 5.00 2.92
N ALA A 58 -8.41 4.01 3.52
CA ALA A 58 -9.18 3.01 2.80
C ALA A 58 -10.33 3.63 1.99
N ILE A 59 -11.11 4.54 2.59
CA ILE A 59 -12.18 5.26 1.88
C ILE A 59 -11.62 6.05 0.68
N ARG A 60 -10.46 6.67 0.83
CA ARG A 60 -9.80 7.42 -0.24
C ARG A 60 -9.36 6.54 -1.40
N LEU A 61 -8.80 5.37 -1.09
CA LEU A 61 -8.40 4.41 -2.10
C LEU A 61 -9.60 3.82 -2.82
N GLU A 62 -10.65 3.47 -2.08
CA GLU A 62 -11.91 2.96 -2.64
C GLU A 62 -12.54 3.98 -3.59
N ASP A 63 -12.59 5.25 -3.21
CA ASP A 63 -13.09 6.33 -4.07
C ASP A 63 -12.27 6.47 -5.36
N SER A 64 -10.95 6.29 -5.29
CA SER A 64 -10.06 6.27 -6.45
C SER A 64 -10.39 5.11 -7.39
N PHE A 65 -10.52 3.90 -6.87
CA PHE A 65 -10.91 2.72 -7.64
C PHE A 65 -12.30 2.85 -8.27
N ARG A 66 -13.27 3.29 -7.48
CA ARG A 66 -14.65 3.46 -7.95
C ARG A 66 -14.72 4.44 -9.12
N LYS A 67 -14.09 5.60 -9.01
CA LYS A 67 -14.03 6.61 -10.09
C LYS A 67 -13.36 6.07 -11.35
N ALA A 68 -12.27 5.34 -11.21
CA ALA A 68 -11.58 4.74 -12.33
C ALA A 68 -12.45 3.66 -13.01
N ARG A 69 -13.14 2.82 -12.23
CA ARG A 69 -14.06 1.79 -12.75
C ARG A 69 -15.29 2.41 -13.44
N GLU A 70 -15.86 3.49 -12.90
CA GLU A 70 -16.94 4.27 -13.52
C GLU A 70 -16.51 4.91 -14.84
N ALA A 71 -15.23 5.33 -14.95
CA ALA A 71 -14.63 5.82 -16.19
C ALA A 71 -14.29 4.71 -17.21
N GLY A 72 -14.55 3.43 -16.89
CA GLY A 72 -14.39 2.30 -17.80
C GLY A 72 -13.08 1.52 -17.67
N TYR A 73 -12.19 1.92 -16.76
CA TYR A 73 -10.92 1.21 -16.56
C TYR A 73 -11.13 -0.12 -15.81
N ARG A 74 -10.31 -1.11 -16.18
CA ARG A 74 -10.35 -2.47 -15.60
C ARG A 74 -8.97 -2.98 -15.21
N LYS A 75 -7.90 -2.28 -15.60
CA LYS A 75 -6.52 -2.58 -15.21
C LYS A 75 -6.05 -1.54 -14.22
N PHE A 76 -5.56 -1.97 -13.08
CA PHE A 76 -5.21 -1.09 -11.98
C PHE A 76 -3.79 -1.31 -11.50
N LEU A 77 -3.07 -0.21 -11.27
CA LEU A 77 -1.85 -0.15 -10.49
C LEU A 77 -2.13 0.68 -9.23
N VAL A 78 -1.83 0.12 -8.07
CA VAL A 78 -2.04 0.76 -6.78
C VAL A 78 -0.74 1.36 -6.28
N PHE A 79 -0.77 2.61 -5.85
CA PHE A 79 0.36 3.32 -5.26
C PHE A 79 0.05 3.73 -3.83
N LEU A 80 0.87 3.28 -2.90
CA LEU A 80 0.79 3.61 -1.49
C LEU A 80 2.13 4.22 -1.04
N HIS A 81 2.10 5.09 -0.03
CA HIS A 81 3.33 5.47 0.64
C HIS A 81 3.67 4.45 1.73
N TYR A 82 2.72 4.16 2.62
CA TYR A 82 2.91 3.16 3.66
C TYR A 82 2.73 1.74 3.14
N PRO A 83 3.41 0.75 3.76
CA PRO A 83 3.27 -0.65 3.38
C PRO A 83 1.82 -1.14 3.52
N PRO A 84 1.36 -2.04 2.64
CA PRO A 84 -0.02 -2.53 2.67
C PRO A 84 -0.30 -3.55 3.77
N THR A 85 0.72 -4.18 4.36
CA THR A 85 0.59 -5.15 5.44
C THR A 85 1.52 -4.81 6.61
N ASN A 86 1.35 -5.50 7.73
CA ASN A 86 2.32 -5.50 8.83
C ASN A 86 3.47 -6.49 8.56
N ILE A 87 4.40 -6.60 9.51
CA ILE A 87 5.57 -7.50 9.41
C ILE A 87 5.21 -9.00 9.39
N LEU A 88 3.97 -9.35 9.75
CA LEU A 88 3.44 -10.72 9.71
C LEU A 88 2.74 -11.01 8.38
N GLU A 89 2.76 -10.06 7.44
CA GLU A 89 2.09 -10.14 6.14
C GLU A 89 0.58 -10.43 6.23
N GLU A 90 -0.06 -10.01 7.32
CA GLU A 90 -1.49 -10.21 7.51
C GLU A 90 -2.31 -9.38 6.52
N ASP A 91 -3.39 -9.96 6.01
CA ASP A 91 -4.31 -9.28 5.13
C ASP A 91 -4.86 -7.99 5.74
N SER A 92 -4.85 -6.95 4.94
CA SER A 92 -5.35 -5.66 5.32
C SER A 92 -6.56 -5.23 4.47
N VAL A 93 -7.16 -4.10 4.84
CA VAL A 93 -8.18 -3.48 4.00
C VAL A 93 -7.63 -3.09 2.62
N PHE A 94 -6.33 -2.77 2.52
CA PHE A 94 -5.70 -2.38 1.26
C PHE A 94 -5.40 -3.59 0.36
N THR A 95 -4.93 -4.71 0.92
CA THR A 95 -4.71 -5.95 0.16
C THR A 95 -6.03 -6.52 -0.35
N ARG A 96 -7.05 -6.62 0.52
CA ARG A 96 -8.39 -7.08 0.12
C ARG A 96 -9.02 -6.20 -0.96
N MET A 97 -8.88 -4.88 -0.86
CA MET A 97 -9.39 -3.96 -1.88
C MET A 97 -8.66 -4.14 -3.21
N ALA A 98 -7.34 -4.30 -3.20
CA ALA A 98 -6.56 -4.59 -4.40
C ALA A 98 -7.03 -5.88 -5.08
N GLU A 99 -7.31 -6.93 -4.31
CA GLU A 99 -7.87 -8.19 -4.81
C GLU A 99 -9.29 -8.02 -5.38
N GLU A 100 -10.19 -7.35 -4.66
CA GLU A 100 -11.57 -7.12 -5.08
C GLU A 100 -11.68 -6.34 -6.40
N TYR A 101 -10.80 -5.36 -6.58
CA TYR A 101 -10.76 -4.59 -7.82
C TYR A 101 -9.92 -5.24 -8.92
N GLY A 102 -9.19 -6.31 -8.63
CA GLY A 102 -8.33 -7.01 -9.59
C GLY A 102 -7.11 -6.20 -9.97
N ALA A 103 -6.45 -5.57 -9.00
CA ALA A 103 -5.21 -4.85 -9.24
C ALA A 103 -4.11 -5.83 -9.70
N GLU A 104 -3.30 -5.41 -10.67
CA GLU A 104 -2.17 -6.21 -11.13
C GLU A 104 -0.94 -6.06 -10.23
N GLN A 105 -0.74 -4.83 -9.71
CA GLN A 105 0.40 -4.55 -8.85
C GLN A 105 0.01 -3.56 -7.75
N VAL A 106 0.65 -3.72 -6.59
CA VAL A 106 0.67 -2.75 -5.49
C VAL A 106 2.11 -2.30 -5.27
N ILE A 107 2.35 -1.03 -5.45
CA ILE A 107 3.65 -0.37 -5.34
C ILE A 107 3.63 0.49 -4.08
N TYR A 108 4.58 0.29 -3.18
CA TYR A 108 4.66 1.04 -1.93
C TYR A 108 6.11 1.41 -1.57
N ALA A 109 6.27 2.31 -0.61
CA ALA A 109 7.56 2.80 -0.15
C ALA A 109 7.65 2.74 1.39
N HIS A 110 8.14 3.79 2.04
CA HIS A 110 8.23 4.01 3.47
C HIS A 110 9.27 3.15 4.21
N CYS A 111 9.39 1.86 3.93
CA CYS A 111 10.36 0.98 4.57
C CYS A 111 11.78 1.36 4.12
N HIS A 112 12.58 1.88 5.03
CA HIS A 112 13.95 2.32 4.81
C HIS A 112 14.93 1.56 5.69
N GLY A 113 16.13 1.29 5.14
CA GLY A 113 17.16 0.50 5.80
C GLY A 113 16.91 -1.01 5.72
N GLU A 114 17.98 -1.79 5.66
CA GLU A 114 17.94 -3.26 5.47
C GLU A 114 17.04 -3.98 6.50
N GLY A 115 16.96 -3.46 7.73
CA GLY A 115 16.12 -4.02 8.78
C GLY A 115 14.62 -3.85 8.55
N GLN A 116 14.20 -2.99 7.62
CA GLN A 116 12.79 -2.71 7.33
C GLN A 116 12.35 -3.16 5.94
N PHE A 117 13.25 -3.61 5.09
CA PHE A 117 12.91 -3.99 3.72
C PHE A 117 11.92 -5.18 3.65
N GLN A 118 11.82 -5.96 4.71
CA GLN A 118 10.91 -7.10 4.81
C GLN A 118 9.75 -6.85 5.80
N ASP A 119 9.47 -5.61 6.14
CA ASP A 119 8.40 -5.27 7.08
C ASP A 119 7.00 -5.33 6.46
N SER A 120 6.88 -5.76 5.21
CA SER A 120 5.61 -5.94 4.52
C SER A 120 5.74 -6.94 3.38
N ILE A 121 4.61 -7.34 2.86
CA ILE A 121 4.47 -8.31 1.77
C ILE A 121 5.23 -7.91 0.51
N LEU A 122 6.03 -8.81 -0.05
CA LEU A 122 6.80 -8.65 -1.27
C LEU A 122 6.55 -9.79 -2.26
N GLY A 123 6.66 -9.52 -3.56
CA GLY A 123 6.53 -10.54 -4.59
C GLY A 123 5.10 -10.81 -5.03
N LEU A 124 4.80 -12.02 -5.45
CA LEU A 124 3.49 -12.40 -5.99
C LEU A 124 2.65 -13.09 -4.91
N HIS A 125 1.52 -12.48 -4.54
CA HIS A 125 0.56 -13.01 -3.57
C HIS A 125 -0.86 -12.84 -4.14
N ASN A 126 -1.64 -13.91 -4.14
CA ASN A 126 -3.02 -13.93 -4.65
C ASN A 126 -3.18 -13.33 -6.06
N GLY A 127 -2.17 -13.52 -6.93
CA GLY A 127 -2.16 -12.99 -8.29
C GLY A 127 -1.77 -11.52 -8.43
N ILE A 128 -1.50 -10.82 -7.35
CA ILE A 128 -1.06 -9.42 -7.31
C ILE A 128 0.43 -9.36 -7.00
N ARG A 129 1.16 -8.53 -7.73
CA ARG A 129 2.58 -8.29 -7.47
C ARG A 129 2.77 -7.09 -6.53
N TYR A 130 3.37 -7.35 -5.38
CA TYR A 130 3.73 -6.34 -4.39
C TYR A 130 5.19 -5.92 -4.56
N ARG A 131 5.44 -4.59 -4.60
CA ARG A 131 6.77 -4.02 -4.82
C ARG A 131 7.08 -2.92 -3.81
N LEU A 132 8.20 -3.06 -3.12
CA LEU A 132 8.82 -1.97 -2.36
C LEU A 132 9.67 -1.13 -3.32
N VAL A 133 9.47 0.19 -3.30
CA VAL A 133 10.21 1.15 -4.14
C VAL A 133 10.86 2.26 -3.32
N SER A 134 11.23 1.99 -2.07
CA SER A 134 12.04 2.91 -1.29
C SER A 134 13.38 3.15 -1.98
N GLY A 135 13.86 4.38 -1.96
CA GLY A 135 15.04 4.77 -2.73
C GLY A 135 16.29 3.96 -2.39
N ASP A 136 16.54 3.73 -1.11
CA ASP A 136 17.66 2.93 -0.61
C ASP A 136 17.51 1.43 -0.93
N TYR A 137 16.28 0.91 -0.97
CA TYR A 137 16.01 -0.46 -1.41
C TYR A 137 16.38 -0.67 -2.89
N LEU A 138 16.17 0.35 -3.72
CA LEU A 138 16.46 0.32 -5.16
C LEU A 138 17.85 0.87 -5.52
N ASP A 139 18.75 1.09 -4.56
CA ASP A 139 20.04 1.77 -4.80
C ASP A 139 19.87 3.12 -5.54
N PHE A 140 18.79 3.84 -5.25
CA PHE A 140 18.39 5.09 -5.93
C PHE A 140 18.30 4.98 -7.45
N ARG A 141 17.98 3.80 -7.97
CA ARG A 141 17.75 3.56 -9.40
C ARG A 141 16.27 3.45 -9.70
N PRO A 142 15.78 4.02 -10.81
CA PRO A 142 14.38 3.82 -11.22
C PRO A 142 14.10 2.35 -11.52
N GLU A 143 13.00 1.81 -11.00
CA GLU A 143 12.50 0.49 -11.35
C GLU A 143 11.40 0.60 -12.41
N LYS A 144 11.49 -0.24 -13.45
CA LYS A 144 10.46 -0.33 -14.48
C LYS A 144 9.28 -1.16 -13.98
N ILE A 145 8.10 -0.56 -13.93
CA ILE A 145 6.87 -1.20 -13.43
C ILE A 145 6.09 -1.88 -14.56
N LEU A 146 6.08 -1.32 -15.75
CA LEU A 146 5.40 -1.83 -16.94
C LEU A 146 6.35 -1.89 -18.14
N ASP A 147 6.14 -2.86 -19.03
CA ASP A 147 6.85 -2.99 -20.31
C ASP A 147 6.33 -2.02 -21.40
#